data_510aeaeb153909184d4f3fe97a043b8f
#
_entry.id   510aeaeb153909184d4f3fe97a043b8f
#
_cell.length_a   1.000
_cell.length_b   1.000
_cell.length_c   1.000
_cell.angle_alpha   90.00
_cell.angle_beta   90.00
_cell.angle_gamma   90.00
#
_symmetry.space_group_name_H-M   'P 1'
#
loop_
_entity.id
_entity.type
_entity.pdbx_description
1 polymer ?
#
loop_
_entity_poly.entity_id
_entity_poly.type
_entity_poly.pdbx_seq_one_letter_code
_entity_poly.pdbx_strand_id
1 'polypeptide(L)'
;MPDERSNRIAVVCHCMMNVHCLEANLAEYRGLEEEVIGALIGSGFGIVQLRCPETRLHGVERLPMPKDTYDKPHIRESYSAQAREEVLQLKEFVGNGAEIAVIVGAEASPSCGVTVVGKWKEGVPVATRKFPQDVDFVPGRGVYMEELEKLMDEEGITPAWIGVPGKSTKKVFPEMFQETLRKIREA
;
A
#
# COMPACT_ATOMS: atom_id res chain seq x y z
N MET A 1 -10.63 -22.12 28.06
CA MET A 1 -11.51 -21.01 27.57
C MET A 1 -11.60 -21.16 26.06
N PRO A 2 -12.72 -20.88 25.43
CA PRO A 2 -12.81 -20.87 23.97
C PRO A 2 -11.86 -19.80 23.43
N ASP A 3 -11.32 -20.05 22.23
CA ASP A 3 -10.52 -19.07 21.50
C ASP A 3 -11.43 -18.01 20.89
N GLU A 4 -11.20 -16.74 21.19
CA GLU A 4 -12.04 -15.61 20.73
C GLU A 4 -11.43 -14.86 19.52
N ARG A 5 -10.34 -15.39 18.94
CA ARG A 5 -9.75 -14.77 17.74
C ARG A 5 -10.74 -14.79 16.59
N SER A 6 -10.81 -13.68 15.85
CA SER A 6 -11.60 -13.60 14.61
C SER A 6 -11.03 -14.48 13.49
N ASN A 7 -9.74 -14.80 13.58
CA ASN A 7 -8.92 -15.45 12.55
C ASN A 7 -8.89 -14.69 11.22
N ARG A 8 -9.16 -13.39 11.24
CA ARG A 8 -9.15 -12.51 10.06
C ARG A 8 -8.08 -11.44 10.20
N ILE A 9 -7.22 -11.32 9.20
CA ILE A 9 -6.09 -10.39 9.20
C ILE A 9 -6.22 -9.42 8.04
N ALA A 10 -6.05 -8.12 8.37
CA ALA A 10 -5.80 -7.06 7.41
C ALA A 10 -4.31 -6.74 7.39
N VAL A 11 -3.70 -6.74 6.21
CA VAL A 11 -2.31 -6.32 6.01
C VAL A 11 -2.33 -4.89 5.47
N VAL A 12 -1.68 -3.96 6.16
CA VAL A 12 -1.76 -2.54 5.84
C VAL A 12 -0.38 -1.96 5.48
N CYS A 13 -0.31 -1.09 4.48
CA CYS A 13 0.92 -0.40 4.17
C CYS A 13 1.37 0.50 5.34
N HIS A 14 2.68 0.69 5.46
CA HIS A 14 3.29 1.34 6.64
C HIS A 14 2.69 2.69 6.99
N CYS A 15 2.47 3.54 5.98
CA CYS A 15 1.99 4.91 6.18
C CYS A 15 0.61 4.98 6.82
N MET A 16 -0.27 3.98 6.66
CA MET A 16 -1.57 3.96 7.35
C MET A 16 -1.43 3.89 8.87
N MET A 17 -0.39 3.23 9.38
CA MET A 17 -0.11 3.06 10.80
C MET A 17 0.94 4.05 11.33
N ASN A 18 1.73 4.65 10.45
CA ASN A 18 2.79 5.58 10.81
C ASN A 18 3.12 6.53 9.66
N VAL A 19 2.55 7.72 9.68
CA VAL A 19 2.72 8.74 8.64
C VAL A 19 4.16 9.27 8.51
N HIS A 20 4.98 9.11 9.56
CA HIS A 20 6.37 9.59 9.56
C HIS A 20 7.30 8.87 8.57
N CYS A 21 6.80 7.83 7.91
CA CYS A 21 7.51 7.20 6.78
C CYS A 21 7.33 7.92 5.45
N LEU A 22 6.38 8.87 5.36
CA LEU A 22 6.15 9.64 4.13
C LEU A 22 7.22 10.71 3.93
N GLU A 23 7.36 11.13 2.70
CA GLU A 23 8.18 12.28 2.31
C GLU A 23 7.61 13.57 2.89
N ALA A 24 8.47 14.56 3.09
CA ALA A 24 8.06 15.87 3.59
C ALA A 24 6.91 16.45 2.74
N ASN A 25 5.93 17.05 3.41
CA ASN A 25 4.72 17.68 2.84
C ASN A 25 3.71 16.74 2.17
N LEU A 26 3.86 15.41 2.27
CA LEU A 26 2.85 14.46 1.80
C LEU A 26 1.94 13.94 2.91
N ALA A 27 2.29 14.14 4.17
CA ALA A 27 1.47 13.73 5.31
C ALA A 27 0.15 14.52 5.37
N GLU A 28 -0.98 13.83 5.46
CA GLU A 28 -2.33 14.40 5.50
C GLU A 28 -2.98 14.26 6.90
N TYR A 29 -2.38 13.46 7.77
CA TYR A 29 -2.80 13.21 9.14
C TYR A 29 -1.58 13.22 10.07
N ARG A 30 -1.82 13.25 11.39
CA ARG A 30 -0.76 13.50 12.37
C ARG A 30 0.08 12.28 12.74
N GLY A 31 -0.51 11.11 12.78
CA GLY A 31 0.13 9.90 13.24
C GLY A 31 -0.23 8.68 12.38
N LEU A 32 -1.50 8.29 12.41
CA LEU A 32 -2.06 7.18 11.65
C LEU A 32 -3.36 7.60 10.94
N GLU A 33 -3.81 6.82 9.96
CA GLU A 33 -5.08 7.05 9.25
C GLU A 33 -6.24 6.48 10.09
N GLU A 34 -6.79 7.33 10.96
CA GLU A 34 -7.75 6.95 12.01
C GLU A 34 -9.03 6.30 11.45
N GLU A 35 -9.58 6.84 10.35
CA GLU A 35 -10.83 6.33 9.78
C GLU A 35 -10.67 4.92 9.20
N VAL A 36 -9.57 4.67 8.48
CA VAL A 36 -9.26 3.37 7.89
C VAL A 36 -8.95 2.35 8.98
N ILE A 37 -8.07 2.70 9.90
CA ILE A 37 -7.67 1.81 11.00
C ILE A 37 -8.86 1.55 11.94
N GLY A 38 -9.67 2.57 12.24
CA GLY A 38 -10.90 2.42 13.02
C GLY A 38 -11.93 1.50 12.35
N ALA A 39 -12.07 1.57 11.01
CA ALA A 39 -12.93 0.66 10.26
C ALA A 39 -12.44 -0.80 10.33
N LEU A 40 -11.12 -1.03 10.21
CA LEU A 40 -10.53 -2.37 10.34
C LEU A 40 -10.74 -2.96 11.74
N ILE A 41 -10.48 -2.16 12.79
CA ILE A 41 -10.71 -2.57 14.19
C ILE A 41 -12.18 -2.88 14.42
N GLY A 42 -13.08 -2.00 13.96
CA GLY A 42 -14.52 -2.17 14.10
C GLY A 42 -15.09 -3.39 13.35
N SER A 43 -14.40 -3.85 12.31
CA SER A 43 -14.70 -5.08 11.55
C SER A 43 -14.03 -6.33 12.12
N GLY A 44 -13.32 -6.22 13.26
CA GLY A 44 -12.74 -7.36 13.97
C GLY A 44 -11.45 -7.90 13.35
N PHE A 45 -10.73 -7.13 12.54
CA PHE A 45 -9.46 -7.57 11.97
C PHE A 45 -8.31 -7.49 12.97
N GLY A 46 -7.44 -8.51 12.98
CA GLY A 46 -6.05 -8.35 13.40
C GLY A 46 -5.28 -7.57 12.33
N ILE A 47 -4.37 -6.68 12.74
CA ILE A 47 -3.64 -5.82 11.79
C ILE A 47 -2.18 -6.23 11.73
N VAL A 48 -1.69 -6.49 10.51
CA VAL A 48 -0.27 -6.64 10.19
C VAL A 48 0.18 -5.41 9.40
N GLN A 49 1.17 -4.69 9.93
CA GLN A 49 1.77 -3.55 9.26
C GLN A 49 2.94 -4.00 8.38
N LEU A 50 2.87 -3.70 7.08
CA LEU A 50 4.00 -3.86 6.18
C LEU A 50 5.10 -2.84 6.51
N ARG A 51 6.36 -3.21 6.31
CA ARG A 51 7.46 -2.25 6.36
C ARG A 51 7.41 -1.34 5.13
N CYS A 52 7.73 -0.05 5.30
CA CYS A 52 7.76 0.87 4.16
C CYS A 52 8.94 0.51 3.22
N PRO A 53 8.67 0.08 1.97
CA PRO A 53 9.73 -0.30 1.05
C PRO A 53 10.57 0.90 0.63
N GLU A 54 9.97 2.07 0.50
CA GLU A 54 10.65 3.29 0.11
C GLU A 54 11.56 3.84 1.22
N THR A 55 11.06 3.88 2.48
CA THR A 55 11.90 4.31 3.61
C THR A 55 13.10 3.39 3.80
N ARG A 56 12.93 2.09 3.62
CA ARG A 56 14.03 1.11 3.71
C ARG A 56 15.10 1.33 2.64
N LEU A 57 14.69 1.63 1.41
CA LEU A 57 15.61 1.72 0.27
C LEU A 57 16.18 3.14 0.08
N HIS A 58 15.37 4.17 0.32
CA HIS A 58 15.68 5.56 -0.04
C HIS A 58 15.73 6.51 1.17
N GLY A 59 15.34 6.05 2.37
CA GLY A 59 15.22 6.91 3.55
C GLY A 59 13.94 7.76 3.56
N VAL A 60 13.79 8.56 4.61
CA VAL A 60 12.62 9.47 4.77
C VAL A 60 12.81 10.80 4.04
N GLU A 61 14.03 11.22 3.78
CA GLU A 61 14.34 12.48 3.06
C GLU A 61 14.27 12.34 1.52
N ARG A 62 13.74 11.22 1.02
CA ARG A 62 13.56 11.00 -0.41
C ARG A 62 12.58 12.00 -1.01
N LEU A 63 12.73 12.25 -2.30
CA LEU A 63 11.77 13.05 -3.05
C LEU A 63 10.59 12.18 -3.53
N PRO A 64 9.36 12.75 -3.55
CA PRO A 64 8.22 12.06 -4.14
C PRO A 64 8.41 11.87 -5.65
N MET A 65 8.23 10.65 -6.13
CA MET A 65 8.43 10.27 -7.52
C MET A 65 7.32 9.32 -7.98
N PRO A 66 6.95 9.30 -9.27
CA PRO A 66 5.98 8.35 -9.81
C PRO A 66 6.59 6.97 -10.06
N LYS A 67 5.73 6.00 -10.36
CA LYS A 67 6.07 4.58 -10.51
C LYS A 67 7.23 4.31 -11.47
N ASP A 68 7.31 5.04 -12.59
CA ASP A 68 8.38 4.86 -13.58
C ASP A 68 9.81 5.03 -13.01
N THR A 69 9.93 5.79 -11.93
CA THR A 69 11.21 5.97 -11.23
C THR A 69 11.57 4.75 -10.40
N TYR A 70 10.58 4.12 -9.80
CA TYR A 70 10.74 2.95 -8.93
C TYR A 70 10.72 1.61 -9.69
N ASP A 71 10.16 1.58 -10.88
CA ASP A 71 10.08 0.38 -11.71
C ASP A 71 11.41 0.10 -12.43
N LYS A 72 12.41 -0.32 -11.66
CA LYS A 72 13.76 -0.66 -12.10
C LYS A 72 14.16 -2.02 -11.55
N PRO A 73 14.95 -2.82 -12.31
CA PRO A 73 15.32 -4.19 -11.90
C PRO A 73 15.88 -4.29 -10.48
N HIS A 74 16.82 -3.42 -10.11
CA HIS A 74 17.45 -3.44 -8.79
C HIS A 74 16.48 -3.02 -7.66
N ILE A 75 15.50 -2.15 -7.95
CA ILE A 75 14.47 -1.75 -6.97
C ILE A 75 13.47 -2.90 -6.81
N ARG A 76 13.02 -3.51 -7.91
CA ARG A 76 12.16 -4.70 -7.86
C ARG A 76 12.80 -5.84 -7.08
N GLU A 77 14.08 -6.11 -7.28
CA GLU A 77 14.81 -7.14 -6.53
C GLU A 77 14.80 -6.84 -5.01
N SER A 78 15.08 -5.59 -4.62
CA SER A 78 15.03 -5.16 -3.22
C SER A 78 13.62 -5.27 -2.63
N TYR A 79 12.59 -4.88 -3.40
CA TYR A 79 11.20 -4.95 -2.97
C TYR A 79 10.70 -6.40 -2.88
N SER A 80 11.08 -7.25 -3.83
CA SER A 80 10.78 -8.68 -3.80
C SER A 80 11.41 -9.37 -2.59
N ALA A 81 12.67 -9.04 -2.26
CA ALA A 81 13.33 -9.57 -1.07
C ALA A 81 12.59 -9.16 0.22
N GLN A 82 12.13 -7.90 0.32
CA GLN A 82 11.35 -7.46 1.47
C GLN A 82 9.97 -8.13 1.52
N ALA A 83 9.26 -8.20 0.39
CA ALA A 83 7.95 -8.84 0.30
C ALA A 83 8.01 -10.32 0.69
N ARG A 84 9.09 -11.03 0.35
CA ARG A 84 9.31 -12.43 0.75
C ARG A 84 9.34 -12.60 2.27
N GLU A 85 9.99 -11.70 3.00
CA GLU A 85 10.01 -11.75 4.47
C GLU A 85 8.60 -11.53 5.06
N GLU A 86 7.80 -10.62 4.48
CA GLU A 86 6.41 -10.40 4.89
C GLU A 86 5.54 -11.65 4.60
N VAL A 87 5.65 -12.22 3.40
CA VAL A 87 4.88 -13.41 3.02
C VAL A 87 5.23 -14.61 3.91
N LEU A 88 6.48 -14.80 4.32
CA LEU A 88 6.86 -15.84 5.27
C LEU A 88 6.10 -15.70 6.61
N GLN A 89 5.94 -14.46 7.10
CA GLN A 89 5.15 -14.21 8.31
C GLN A 89 3.66 -14.50 8.09
N LEU A 90 3.11 -14.09 6.94
CA LEU A 90 1.70 -14.33 6.62
C LEU A 90 1.39 -15.82 6.50
N LYS A 91 2.31 -16.63 5.96
CA LYS A 91 2.19 -18.09 5.90
C LYS A 91 2.07 -18.73 7.29
N GLU A 92 2.80 -18.23 8.28
CA GLU A 92 2.68 -18.72 9.66
C GLU A 92 1.26 -18.49 10.20
N PHE A 93 0.65 -17.35 9.93
CA PHE A 93 -0.72 -17.08 10.33
C PHE A 93 -1.72 -17.99 9.61
N VAL A 94 -1.58 -18.13 8.29
CA VAL A 94 -2.45 -19.00 7.47
C VAL A 94 -2.30 -20.45 7.90
N GLY A 95 -1.08 -20.93 8.13
CA GLY A 95 -0.80 -22.29 8.61
C GLY A 95 -1.43 -22.59 9.98
N ASN A 96 -1.76 -21.55 10.75
CA ASN A 96 -2.43 -21.65 12.05
C ASN A 96 -3.93 -21.26 12.00
N GLY A 97 -4.53 -21.27 10.82
CA GLY A 97 -5.98 -21.13 10.62
C GLY A 97 -6.47 -19.68 10.50
N ALA A 98 -5.59 -18.68 10.36
CA ALA A 98 -6.00 -17.33 10.06
C ALA A 98 -6.16 -17.11 8.54
N GLU A 99 -7.08 -16.24 8.17
CA GLU A 99 -7.28 -15.75 6.81
C GLU A 99 -6.59 -14.40 6.64
N ILE A 100 -5.82 -14.25 5.57
CA ILE A 100 -5.38 -12.92 5.11
C ILE A 100 -6.51 -12.37 4.23
N ALA A 101 -7.45 -11.67 4.85
CA ALA A 101 -8.69 -11.26 4.19
C ALA A 101 -8.50 -10.04 3.27
N VAL A 102 -7.64 -9.10 3.66
CA VAL A 102 -7.48 -7.85 2.91
C VAL A 102 -6.06 -7.29 2.97
N ILE A 103 -5.61 -6.76 1.84
CA ILE A 103 -4.42 -5.90 1.73
C ILE A 103 -4.88 -4.46 1.54
N VAL A 104 -4.42 -3.56 2.37
CA VAL A 104 -4.72 -2.13 2.31
C VAL A 104 -3.50 -1.33 1.88
N GLY A 105 -3.56 -0.74 0.70
CA GLY A 105 -2.48 0.07 0.12
C GLY A 105 -2.85 1.54 -0.02
N ALA A 106 -1.89 2.37 -0.43
CA ALA A 106 -2.05 3.81 -0.61
C ALA A 106 -2.14 4.15 -2.10
N GLU A 107 -3.29 4.61 -2.57
CA GLU A 107 -3.49 4.95 -3.99
C GLU A 107 -2.55 6.07 -4.46
N ALA A 108 -2.19 6.03 -5.73
CA ALA A 108 -1.20 6.88 -6.37
C ALA A 108 0.25 6.68 -5.90
N SER A 109 0.50 5.88 -4.85
CA SER A 109 1.86 5.55 -4.42
C SER A 109 2.59 4.74 -5.50
N PRO A 110 3.85 5.06 -5.81
CA PRO A 110 4.66 4.30 -6.77
C PRO A 110 4.92 2.86 -6.32
N SER A 111 4.93 2.63 -5.01
CA SER A 111 5.25 1.35 -4.39
C SER A 111 4.00 0.64 -3.86
N CYS A 112 3.08 1.37 -3.22
CA CYS A 112 1.94 0.81 -2.48
C CYS A 112 0.57 1.09 -3.11
N GLY A 113 0.48 1.63 -4.33
CA GLY A 113 -0.78 1.80 -5.09
C GLY A 113 -1.46 0.46 -5.35
N VAL A 114 -2.78 0.42 -5.30
CA VAL A 114 -3.58 -0.80 -5.53
C VAL A 114 -4.26 -0.77 -6.90
N THR A 115 -4.94 0.29 -7.23
CA THR A 115 -5.68 0.43 -8.51
C THR A 115 -5.21 1.60 -9.35
N VAL A 116 -4.56 2.60 -8.73
CA VAL A 116 -4.07 3.82 -9.39
C VAL A 116 -2.63 4.09 -8.97
N VAL A 117 -1.81 4.46 -9.94
CA VAL A 117 -0.41 4.90 -9.72
C VAL A 117 -0.12 6.17 -10.50
N GLY A 118 0.85 6.97 -10.03
CA GLY A 118 1.39 8.07 -10.80
C GLY A 118 2.40 7.60 -11.84
N LYS A 119 2.36 8.16 -13.04
CA LYS A 119 3.38 8.00 -14.09
C LYS A 119 3.78 9.35 -14.67
N TRP A 120 5.03 9.46 -15.13
CA TRP A 120 5.45 10.65 -15.86
C TRP A 120 4.63 10.82 -17.14
N LYS A 121 4.20 12.06 -17.42
CA LYS A 121 3.55 12.41 -18.69
C LYS A 121 4.46 12.09 -19.86
N GLU A 122 3.86 11.55 -20.92
CA GLU A 122 4.58 11.28 -22.16
C GLU A 122 5.07 12.59 -22.79
N GLY A 123 6.22 12.52 -23.46
CA GLY A 123 6.82 13.65 -24.17
C GLY A 123 7.52 14.69 -23.30
N VAL A 124 7.44 14.61 -21.97
CA VAL A 124 8.18 15.53 -21.09
C VAL A 124 9.61 15.03 -20.90
N PRO A 125 10.64 15.82 -21.33
CA PRO A 125 12.03 15.41 -21.19
C PRO A 125 12.45 15.23 -19.72
N VAL A 126 13.23 14.21 -19.43
CA VAL A 126 13.65 13.88 -18.05
C VAL A 126 14.24 15.08 -17.30
N ALA A 127 15.07 15.87 -17.97
CA ALA A 127 15.75 17.03 -17.37
C ALA A 127 14.83 18.17 -16.93
N THR A 128 13.58 18.21 -17.44
CA THR A 128 12.62 19.28 -17.17
C THR A 128 11.38 18.85 -16.39
N ARG A 129 11.27 17.56 -16.05
CA ARG A 129 10.15 16.99 -15.30
C ARG A 129 9.98 17.65 -13.95
N LYS A 130 8.75 17.97 -13.59
CA LYS A 130 8.37 18.55 -12.30
C LYS A 130 7.29 17.72 -11.64
N PHE A 131 7.55 17.27 -10.43
CA PHE A 131 6.55 16.60 -9.58
C PHE A 131 5.77 17.66 -8.78
N PRO A 132 4.46 17.58 -8.67
CA PRO A 132 3.53 16.61 -9.28
C PRO A 132 2.95 17.04 -10.65
N GLN A 133 3.37 18.19 -11.21
CA GLN A 133 2.74 18.83 -12.39
C GLN A 133 2.79 17.95 -13.64
N ASP A 134 3.88 17.20 -13.81
CA ASP A 134 4.12 16.36 -14.97
C ASP A 134 3.84 14.87 -14.68
N VAL A 135 2.93 14.59 -13.75
CA VAL A 135 2.49 13.23 -13.38
C VAL A 135 1.02 13.07 -13.77
N ASP A 136 0.71 11.97 -14.44
CA ASP A 136 -0.65 11.50 -14.71
C ASP A 136 -0.98 10.33 -13.75
N PHE A 137 -2.24 10.27 -13.32
CA PHE A 137 -2.76 9.11 -12.61
C PHE A 137 -3.33 8.12 -13.63
N VAL A 138 -2.81 6.89 -13.60
CA VAL A 138 -3.20 5.82 -14.51
C VAL A 138 -3.58 4.56 -13.74
N PRO A 139 -4.45 3.70 -14.32
CA PRO A 139 -4.71 2.39 -13.74
C PRO A 139 -3.42 1.58 -13.61
N GLY A 140 -3.23 0.94 -12.47
CA GLY A 140 -2.05 0.13 -12.21
C GLY A 140 -1.81 -0.09 -10.72
N ARG A 141 -0.86 -0.98 -10.43
CA ARG A 141 -0.44 -1.31 -9.07
C ARG A 141 0.97 -0.79 -8.81
N GLY A 142 1.29 -0.44 -7.58
CA GLY A 142 2.62 -0.02 -7.15
C GLY A 142 3.62 -1.17 -7.23
N VAL A 143 4.90 -0.86 -7.48
CA VAL A 143 5.95 -1.88 -7.73
C VAL A 143 6.07 -2.87 -6.58
N TYR A 144 6.01 -2.41 -5.33
CA TYR A 144 6.09 -3.29 -4.17
C TYR A 144 4.85 -4.20 -4.04
N MET A 145 3.65 -3.66 -4.31
CA MET A 145 2.42 -4.45 -4.26
C MET A 145 2.37 -5.49 -5.39
N GLU A 146 2.96 -5.22 -6.56
CA GLU A 146 3.11 -6.23 -7.62
C GLU A 146 4.01 -7.39 -7.17
N GLU A 147 5.13 -7.10 -6.52
CA GLU A 147 6.03 -8.15 -6.00
C GLU A 147 5.39 -8.93 -4.84
N LEU A 148 4.66 -8.23 -3.96
CA LEU A 148 3.94 -8.86 -2.85
C LEU A 148 2.84 -9.79 -3.36
N GLU A 149 2.00 -9.33 -4.30
CA GLU A 149 0.93 -10.12 -4.91
C GLU A 149 1.49 -11.41 -5.54
N LYS A 150 2.52 -11.27 -6.36
CA LYS A 150 3.18 -12.41 -7.00
C LYS A 150 3.62 -13.46 -5.98
N LEU A 151 4.27 -13.05 -4.89
CA LEU A 151 4.76 -13.98 -3.87
C LEU A 151 3.62 -14.59 -3.05
N MET A 152 2.54 -13.84 -2.81
CA MET A 152 1.34 -14.35 -2.14
C MET A 152 0.62 -15.38 -3.01
N ASP A 153 0.50 -15.12 -4.31
CA ASP A 153 -0.12 -16.05 -5.27
C ASP A 153 0.67 -17.36 -5.35
N GLU A 154 2.01 -17.32 -5.33
CA GLU A 154 2.87 -18.51 -5.27
C GLU A 154 2.57 -19.40 -4.04
N GLU A 155 2.07 -18.79 -2.94
CA GLU A 155 1.72 -19.47 -1.70
C GLU A 155 0.20 -19.72 -1.54
N GLY A 156 -0.60 -19.41 -2.57
CA GLY A 156 -2.05 -19.58 -2.54
C GLY A 156 -2.80 -18.62 -1.60
N ILE A 157 -2.19 -17.49 -1.25
CA ILE A 157 -2.79 -16.45 -0.42
C ILE A 157 -3.43 -15.40 -1.34
N THR A 158 -4.77 -15.35 -1.38
CA THR A 158 -5.53 -14.54 -2.33
C THR A 158 -6.49 -13.56 -1.63
N PRO A 159 -5.99 -12.50 -1.00
CA PRO A 159 -6.80 -11.51 -0.28
C PRO A 159 -7.55 -10.57 -1.22
N ALA A 160 -8.55 -9.87 -0.68
CA ALA A 160 -9.07 -8.66 -1.33
C ALA A 160 -8.03 -7.53 -1.28
N TRP A 161 -8.02 -6.67 -2.31
CA TRP A 161 -7.11 -5.52 -2.40
C TRP A 161 -7.90 -4.23 -2.33
N ILE A 162 -7.57 -3.37 -1.37
CA ILE A 162 -8.25 -2.10 -1.12
C ILE A 162 -7.23 -0.95 -1.14
N GLY A 163 -7.47 0.02 -2.01
CA GLY A 163 -6.66 1.23 -2.09
C GLY A 163 -7.27 2.36 -1.25
N VAL A 164 -6.43 3.04 -0.48
CA VAL A 164 -6.81 4.23 0.30
C VAL A 164 -6.35 5.47 -0.46
N PRO A 165 -7.26 6.33 -0.92
CA PRO A 165 -6.90 7.54 -1.63
C PRO A 165 -6.32 8.59 -0.67
N GLY A 166 -5.13 9.09 -0.97
CA GLY A 166 -4.57 10.27 -0.34
C GLY A 166 -5.17 11.57 -0.92
N LYS A 167 -4.72 12.73 -0.44
CA LYS A 167 -5.27 14.06 -0.79
C LYS A 167 -5.28 14.34 -2.29
N SER A 168 -4.20 14.03 -2.97
CA SER A 168 -4.11 14.19 -4.42
C SER A 168 -5.08 13.28 -5.16
N THR A 169 -5.21 12.04 -4.72
CA THR A 169 -6.13 11.04 -5.32
C THR A 169 -7.59 11.36 -4.99
N LYS A 170 -7.91 11.77 -3.75
CA LYS A 170 -9.26 12.24 -3.36
C LYS A 170 -9.73 13.43 -4.22
N LYS A 171 -8.82 14.33 -4.60
CA LYS A 171 -9.13 15.46 -5.48
C LYS A 171 -9.55 15.01 -6.89
N VAL A 172 -8.94 13.94 -7.39
CA VAL A 172 -9.23 13.37 -8.72
C VAL A 172 -10.39 12.38 -8.66
N PHE A 173 -10.49 11.60 -7.59
CA PHE A 173 -11.49 10.53 -7.38
C PHE A 173 -12.19 10.70 -6.01
N PRO A 174 -13.11 11.66 -5.86
CA PRO A 174 -13.67 12.02 -4.55
C PRO A 174 -14.48 10.90 -3.87
N GLU A 175 -15.13 10.04 -4.65
CA GLU A 175 -15.94 8.93 -4.12
C GLU A 175 -15.11 7.73 -3.62
N MET A 176 -13.83 7.67 -4.00
CA MET A 176 -12.97 6.51 -3.73
C MET A 176 -12.79 6.25 -2.23
N PHE A 177 -12.72 7.28 -1.40
CA PHE A 177 -12.51 7.10 0.04
C PHE A 177 -13.71 6.46 0.76
N GLN A 178 -14.94 6.89 0.41
CA GLN A 178 -16.14 6.29 0.98
C GLN A 178 -16.28 4.84 0.53
N GLU A 179 -15.96 4.56 -0.72
CA GLU A 179 -15.92 3.21 -1.27
C GLU A 179 -14.86 2.34 -0.56
N THR A 180 -13.71 2.90 -0.23
CA THR A 180 -12.67 2.24 0.58
C THR A 180 -13.23 1.80 1.94
N LEU A 181 -13.85 2.72 2.68
CA LEU A 181 -14.43 2.41 3.99
C LEU A 181 -15.57 1.38 3.90
N ARG A 182 -16.38 1.44 2.85
CA ARG A 182 -17.42 0.45 2.58
C ARG A 182 -16.82 -0.94 2.35
N LYS A 183 -15.84 -1.05 1.47
CA LYS A 183 -15.15 -2.32 1.17
C LYS A 183 -14.50 -2.96 2.40
N ILE A 184 -13.89 -2.14 3.27
CA ILE A 184 -13.30 -2.63 4.53
C ILE A 184 -14.37 -3.26 5.44
N ARG A 185 -15.56 -2.65 5.51
CA ARG A 185 -16.65 -3.17 6.35
C ARG A 185 -17.31 -4.42 5.79
N GLU A 186 -17.22 -4.62 4.48
CA GLU A 186 -17.80 -5.76 3.76
C GLU A 186 -16.81 -6.93 3.57
N ALA A 187 -15.51 -6.64 3.67
CA ALA A 187 -14.47 -7.66 3.58
C ALA A 187 -14.42 -8.53 4.84
#